data_c9cb39e0a8e8ee5f7ebd706436f36273
#
_entry.id   c9cb39e0a8e8ee5f7ebd706436f36273
#
_cell.length_a   1.000
_cell.length_b   1.000
_cell.length_c   1.000
_cell.angle_alpha   90.00
_cell.angle_beta   90.00
_cell.angle_gamma   90.00
#
_symmetry.space_group_name_H-M   'P 1'
#
loop_
_entity.id
_entity.type
_entity.pdbx_description
1 polymer ?
#
loop_
_entity_poly.entity_id
_entity_poly.type
_entity_poly.pdbx_seq_one_letter_code
_entity_poly.pdbx_strand_id
1 'polypeptide(L)'
;MRIRILYLLFFILIFCNCNGQQVEKTEAGNTKEHTFQMVSVPSVITEPEERAAYLVKHYWDKFDFTDTTLIHFPEITEQATSNYIDMMKYVPAKVAASSIKEMMSKASTDSSMFVYFSGLYEKYLYDPNSPMRDESLYIYVLDAVLEAPFLDEVSKIRPAHLLELALKNREGEPA
;
A
#
# COMPACT_ATOMS: atom_id res chain seq x y z
N MET A 1 41.94 63.64 -6.17
CA MET A 1 42.22 62.18 -6.51
C MET A 1 42.43 61.27 -5.31
N ARG A 2 42.60 61.79 -4.09
CA ARG A 2 42.80 61.01 -2.85
C ARG A 2 41.51 60.55 -2.17
N ILE A 3 40.37 61.20 -2.37
CA ILE A 3 39.09 60.89 -1.74
C ILE A 3 38.38 59.67 -2.41
N ARG A 4 38.55 59.49 -3.71
CA ARG A 4 37.94 58.37 -4.46
C ARG A 4 38.57 57.01 -4.14
N ILE A 5 39.81 56.97 -3.72
CA ILE A 5 40.54 55.77 -3.35
C ILE A 5 40.09 55.28 -1.95
N LEU A 6 39.70 56.20 -1.07
CA LEU A 6 39.24 55.88 0.28
C LEU A 6 37.88 55.18 0.27
N TYR A 7 36.98 55.59 -0.64
CA TYR A 7 35.67 54.92 -0.81
C TYR A 7 35.79 53.52 -1.44
N LEU A 8 36.78 53.30 -2.26
CA LEU A 8 37.01 51.98 -2.91
C LEU A 8 37.57 50.96 -1.89
N LEU A 9 38.36 51.39 -0.93
CA LEU A 9 38.86 50.57 0.18
C LEU A 9 37.77 50.28 1.23
N PHE A 10 36.81 51.20 1.42
CA PHE A 10 35.71 50.98 2.35
C PHE A 10 34.66 49.99 1.81
N PHE A 11 34.51 49.90 0.48
CA PHE A 11 33.55 48.97 -0.17
C PHE A 11 34.03 47.53 -0.19
N ILE A 12 35.35 47.30 -0.09
CA ILE A 12 35.94 45.95 -0.08
C ILE A 12 35.82 45.28 1.31
N LEU A 13 35.64 46.04 2.40
CA LEU A 13 35.55 45.51 3.75
C LEU A 13 34.14 45.03 4.15
N ILE A 14 33.09 45.27 3.33
CA ILE A 14 31.71 44.92 3.66
C ILE A 14 31.36 43.52 3.15
N PHE A 15 32.17 42.87 2.31
CA PHE A 15 31.86 41.54 1.74
C PHE A 15 32.52 40.33 2.42
N CYS A 16 33.19 40.50 3.56
CA CYS A 16 33.81 39.41 4.31
C CYS A 16 33.12 39.12 5.65
N ASN A 17 31.77 39.12 5.68
CA ASN A 17 30.99 38.50 6.74
C ASN A 17 30.16 37.34 6.18
N CYS A 18 30.82 36.35 5.64
CA CYS A 18 30.27 35.00 5.58
C CYS A 18 30.33 34.44 7.01
N ASN A 19 29.34 34.77 7.80
CA ASN A 19 29.01 34.02 9.00
C ASN A 19 28.52 32.62 8.51
N GLY A 20 29.43 31.68 8.52
CA GLY A 20 29.08 30.29 8.41
C GLY A 20 28.15 29.95 9.58
N GLN A 21 26.83 30.01 9.35
CA GLN A 21 25.91 29.27 10.18
C GLN A 21 26.32 27.81 10.03
N GLN A 22 26.98 27.27 11.04
CA GLN A 22 26.97 25.88 11.31
C GLN A 22 25.48 25.52 11.42
N VAL A 23 24.97 24.91 10.36
CA VAL A 23 23.75 24.11 10.45
C VAL A 23 24.10 23.03 11.46
N GLU A 24 23.64 23.23 12.68
CA GLU A 24 23.61 22.23 13.71
C GLU A 24 22.92 21.03 13.07
N LYS A 25 23.72 20.01 12.79
CA LYS A 25 23.26 18.74 12.27
C LYS A 25 22.44 18.14 13.40
N THR A 26 21.17 18.53 13.47
CA THR A 26 20.18 17.83 14.30
C THR A 26 20.37 16.38 13.93
N GLU A 27 20.78 15.58 14.88
CA GLU A 27 20.84 14.13 14.73
C GLU A 27 19.48 13.71 14.19
N ALA A 28 19.47 13.33 12.93
CA ALA A 28 18.33 12.63 12.35
C ALA A 28 18.21 11.37 13.21
N GLY A 29 17.26 11.42 14.13
CA GLY A 29 16.80 10.24 14.82
C GLY A 29 16.62 9.20 13.74
N ASN A 30 17.03 7.98 13.99
CA ASN A 30 16.95 6.83 13.10
C ASN A 30 15.45 6.53 12.84
N THR A 31 14.81 7.40 12.06
CA THR A 31 13.47 7.21 11.53
C THR A 31 13.64 6.14 10.48
N LYS A 32 13.31 4.91 10.84
CA LYS A 32 13.22 3.79 9.91
C LYS A 32 12.36 4.29 8.74
N GLU A 33 12.98 4.56 7.60
CA GLU A 33 12.26 5.03 6.42
C GLU A 33 11.35 3.90 5.99
N HIS A 34 10.06 4.02 6.29
CA HIS A 34 9.07 3.03 5.92
C HIS A 34 8.82 3.16 4.41
N THR A 35 9.30 2.18 3.66
CA THR A 35 9.07 2.10 2.21
C THR A 35 8.53 0.73 1.85
N PHE A 36 7.55 0.69 0.95
CA PHE A 36 7.08 -0.59 0.41
C PHE A 36 8.13 -1.19 -0.52
N GLN A 37 8.57 -2.41 -0.20
CA GLN A 37 9.58 -3.11 -0.98
C GLN A 37 8.93 -4.22 -1.82
N MET A 38 8.89 -4.01 -3.12
CA MET A 38 8.41 -5.03 -4.05
C MET A 38 9.49 -6.10 -4.31
N VAL A 39 9.05 -7.32 -4.59
CA VAL A 39 9.93 -8.41 -5.00
C VAL A 39 10.41 -8.22 -6.44
N SER A 40 11.59 -8.75 -6.74
CA SER A 40 12.09 -8.79 -8.11
C SER A 40 11.67 -10.09 -8.78
N VAL A 41 11.16 -10.01 -10.02
CA VAL A 41 10.85 -11.19 -10.81
C VAL A 41 12.14 -11.87 -11.26
N PRO A 42 12.33 -13.18 -11.01
CA PRO A 42 13.50 -13.91 -11.50
C PRO A 42 13.65 -13.79 -13.01
N SER A 43 14.89 -13.60 -13.48
CA SER A 43 15.19 -13.41 -14.91
C SER A 43 14.85 -14.62 -15.79
N VAL A 44 14.69 -15.79 -15.17
CA VAL A 44 14.28 -17.02 -15.87
C VAL A 44 12.80 -17.03 -16.26
N ILE A 45 11.98 -16.18 -15.62
CA ILE A 45 10.56 -16.02 -15.96
C ILE A 45 10.48 -14.93 -17.05
N THR A 46 10.29 -15.34 -18.30
CA THR A 46 10.30 -14.44 -19.46
C THR A 46 8.90 -14.06 -19.93
N GLU A 47 7.95 -14.98 -19.82
CA GLU A 47 6.59 -14.79 -20.31
C GLU A 47 5.84 -13.73 -19.47
N PRO A 48 5.20 -12.73 -20.11
CA PRO A 48 4.53 -11.63 -19.42
C PRO A 48 3.47 -12.08 -18.41
N GLU A 49 2.69 -13.09 -18.76
CA GLU A 49 1.63 -13.64 -17.90
C GLU A 49 2.20 -14.33 -16.67
N GLU A 50 3.28 -15.10 -16.83
CA GLU A 50 3.97 -15.75 -15.71
C GLU A 50 4.64 -14.72 -14.80
N ARG A 51 5.19 -13.64 -15.36
CA ARG A 51 5.75 -12.52 -14.61
C ARG A 51 4.69 -11.81 -13.78
N ALA A 52 3.51 -11.55 -14.37
CA ALA A 52 2.39 -10.94 -13.66
C ALA A 52 1.91 -11.84 -12.53
N ALA A 53 1.74 -13.14 -12.79
CA ALA A 53 1.34 -14.13 -11.79
C ALA A 53 2.36 -14.23 -10.64
N TYR A 54 3.66 -14.20 -10.95
CA TYR A 54 4.73 -14.17 -9.95
C TYR A 54 4.64 -12.91 -9.08
N LEU A 55 4.51 -11.72 -9.69
CA LEU A 55 4.41 -10.45 -8.96
C LEU A 55 3.18 -10.43 -8.03
N VAL A 56 2.01 -10.81 -8.52
CA VAL A 56 0.78 -10.84 -7.72
C VAL A 56 0.93 -11.80 -6.54
N LYS A 57 1.46 -13.01 -6.78
CA LYS A 57 1.65 -14.02 -5.74
C LYS A 57 2.63 -13.59 -4.65
N HIS A 58 3.70 -12.90 -5.02
CA HIS A 58 4.81 -12.56 -4.12
C HIS A 58 4.82 -11.08 -3.71
N TYR A 59 3.77 -10.32 -4.03
CA TYR A 59 3.71 -8.88 -3.84
C TYR A 59 3.97 -8.46 -2.39
N TRP A 60 3.39 -9.19 -1.45
CA TRP A 60 3.42 -8.88 -0.02
C TRP A 60 4.52 -9.62 0.75
N ASP A 61 5.41 -10.37 0.10
CA ASP A 61 6.40 -11.20 0.80
C ASP A 61 7.40 -10.42 1.65
N LYS A 62 7.63 -9.15 1.31
CA LYS A 62 8.53 -8.28 2.08
C LYS A 62 7.81 -7.32 3.02
N PHE A 63 6.48 -7.36 3.06
CA PHE A 63 5.69 -6.51 3.94
C PHE A 63 5.58 -7.14 5.33
N ASP A 64 5.91 -6.37 6.35
CA ASP A 64 5.80 -6.82 7.74
C ASP A 64 4.41 -6.56 8.30
N PHE A 65 3.53 -7.55 8.23
CA PHE A 65 2.18 -7.49 8.78
C PHE A 65 2.14 -7.43 10.32
N THR A 66 3.27 -7.62 11.02
CA THR A 66 3.35 -7.49 12.47
C THR A 66 3.66 -6.07 12.92
N ASP A 67 4.16 -5.22 12.02
CA ASP A 67 4.40 -3.80 12.29
C ASP A 67 3.11 -3.00 12.11
N THR A 68 2.27 -2.98 13.15
CA THR A 68 0.98 -2.27 13.15
C THR A 68 1.11 -0.74 13.01
N THR A 69 2.31 -0.17 13.16
CA THR A 69 2.52 1.25 12.91
C THR A 69 2.30 1.63 11.45
N LEU A 70 2.46 0.67 10.53
CA LEU A 70 2.30 0.87 9.10
C LEU A 70 0.87 1.28 8.69
N ILE A 71 -0.15 0.95 9.50
CA ILE A 71 -1.54 1.43 9.24
C ILE A 71 -1.67 2.96 9.28
N HIS A 72 -0.71 3.65 9.89
CA HIS A 72 -0.67 5.12 9.96
C HIS A 72 0.09 5.78 8.80
N PHE A 73 0.58 4.97 7.85
CA PHE A 73 1.30 5.42 6.66
C PHE A 73 0.53 5.02 5.38
N PRO A 74 -0.59 5.71 5.08
CA PRO A 74 -1.42 5.37 3.91
C PRO A 74 -0.67 5.52 2.59
N GLU A 75 0.34 6.40 2.52
CA GLU A 75 1.23 6.53 1.36
C GLU A 75 2.02 5.25 1.06
N ILE A 76 2.12 4.33 2.05
CA ILE A 76 2.76 3.03 1.90
C ILE A 76 1.70 1.95 1.68
N THR A 77 0.82 1.78 2.66
CA THR A 77 -0.13 0.65 2.71
C THR A 77 -1.27 0.80 1.71
N GLU A 78 -1.86 1.99 1.61
CA GLU A 78 -2.97 2.25 0.69
C GLU A 78 -2.47 2.29 -0.75
N GLN A 79 -1.32 2.92 -1.02
CA GLN A 79 -0.72 2.92 -2.35
C GLN A 79 -0.32 1.50 -2.77
N ALA A 80 0.26 0.71 -1.88
CA ALA A 80 0.60 -0.68 -2.16
C ALA A 80 -0.66 -1.51 -2.46
N THR A 81 -1.75 -1.32 -1.70
CA THR A 81 -3.02 -2.02 -1.91
C THR A 81 -3.63 -1.67 -3.27
N SER A 82 -3.67 -0.38 -3.64
CA SER A 82 -4.23 0.02 -4.93
C SER A 82 -3.40 -0.53 -6.10
N ASN A 83 -2.07 -0.48 -6.02
CA ASN A 83 -1.19 -1.06 -7.03
C ASN A 83 -1.38 -2.59 -7.15
N TYR A 84 -1.54 -3.26 -6.02
CA TYR A 84 -1.80 -4.70 -5.97
C TYR A 84 -3.12 -5.08 -6.64
N ILE A 85 -4.20 -4.36 -6.35
CA ILE A 85 -5.50 -4.56 -6.99
C ILE A 85 -5.41 -4.32 -8.51
N ASP A 86 -4.70 -3.28 -8.94
CA ASP A 86 -4.55 -2.99 -10.37
C ASP A 86 -3.82 -4.10 -11.13
N MET A 87 -2.83 -4.75 -10.50
CA MET A 87 -2.13 -5.89 -11.10
C MET A 87 -2.99 -7.15 -11.26
N MET A 88 -4.06 -7.29 -10.49
CA MET A 88 -4.94 -8.47 -10.59
C MET A 88 -5.67 -8.60 -11.92
N LYS A 89 -5.80 -7.50 -12.67
CA LYS A 89 -6.37 -7.48 -14.03
C LYS A 89 -5.55 -8.29 -15.04
N TYR A 90 -4.28 -8.54 -14.73
CA TYR A 90 -3.32 -9.20 -15.62
C TYR A 90 -3.10 -10.67 -15.29
N VAL A 91 -3.87 -11.23 -14.37
CA VAL A 91 -3.73 -12.62 -13.94
C VAL A 91 -5.07 -13.36 -13.96
N PRO A 92 -5.05 -14.70 -14.11
CA PRO A 92 -6.27 -15.48 -14.00
C PRO A 92 -6.95 -15.31 -12.64
N ALA A 93 -8.28 -15.32 -12.60
CA ALA A 93 -9.08 -15.17 -11.37
C ALA A 93 -8.65 -16.10 -10.24
N LYS A 94 -8.23 -17.34 -10.56
CA LYS A 94 -7.71 -18.31 -9.57
C LYS A 94 -6.42 -17.81 -8.89
N VAL A 95 -5.55 -17.13 -9.63
CA VAL A 95 -4.31 -16.56 -9.09
C VAL A 95 -4.65 -15.38 -8.17
N ALA A 96 -5.52 -14.47 -8.62
CA ALA A 96 -6.00 -13.35 -7.81
C ALA A 96 -6.64 -13.85 -6.50
N ALA A 97 -7.57 -14.82 -6.58
CA ALA A 97 -8.24 -15.41 -5.44
C ALA A 97 -7.25 -15.98 -4.40
N SER A 98 -6.31 -16.81 -4.85
CA SER A 98 -5.33 -17.44 -3.95
C SER A 98 -4.41 -16.38 -3.32
N SER A 99 -4.04 -15.36 -4.07
CA SER A 99 -3.15 -14.29 -3.58
C SER A 99 -3.85 -13.37 -2.56
N ILE A 100 -5.12 -13.02 -2.77
CA ILE A 100 -5.93 -12.27 -1.79
C ILE A 100 -6.06 -13.08 -0.51
N LYS A 101 -6.41 -14.36 -0.60
CA LYS A 101 -6.56 -15.22 0.57
C LYS A 101 -5.25 -15.35 1.36
N GLU A 102 -4.11 -15.49 0.68
CA GLU A 102 -2.80 -15.55 1.33
C GLU A 102 -2.46 -14.22 2.02
N MET A 103 -2.67 -13.10 1.34
CA MET A 103 -2.45 -11.75 1.92
C MET A 103 -3.32 -11.51 3.15
N MET A 104 -4.62 -11.81 3.08
CA MET A 104 -5.53 -11.68 4.21
C MET A 104 -5.16 -12.61 5.37
N SER A 105 -4.66 -13.82 5.07
CA SER A 105 -4.11 -14.73 6.08
C SER A 105 -2.86 -14.15 6.77
N LYS A 106 -1.95 -13.52 6.03
CA LYS A 106 -0.81 -12.80 6.61
C LYS A 106 -1.26 -11.62 7.48
N ALA A 107 -2.24 -10.84 7.01
CA ALA A 107 -2.81 -9.73 7.78
C ALA A 107 -3.50 -10.19 9.06
N SER A 108 -4.06 -11.41 9.10
CA SER A 108 -4.75 -11.97 10.27
C SER A 108 -3.83 -12.32 11.46
N THR A 109 -2.51 -12.12 11.32
CA THR A 109 -1.57 -12.21 12.45
C THR A 109 -1.80 -11.11 13.48
N ASP A 110 -2.42 -9.99 13.08
CA ASP A 110 -2.88 -8.92 13.95
C ASP A 110 -4.28 -8.45 13.53
N SER A 111 -5.19 -8.31 14.50
CA SER A 111 -6.59 -7.94 14.23
C SER A 111 -6.73 -6.53 13.67
N SER A 112 -5.91 -5.57 14.12
CA SER A 112 -5.95 -4.19 13.62
C SER A 112 -5.49 -4.12 12.17
N MET A 113 -4.42 -4.86 11.84
CA MET A 113 -3.90 -4.98 10.49
C MET A 113 -4.95 -5.61 9.56
N PHE A 114 -5.58 -6.69 10.00
CA PHE A 114 -6.64 -7.35 9.23
C PHE A 114 -7.84 -6.43 8.95
N VAL A 115 -8.34 -5.75 9.99
CA VAL A 115 -9.47 -4.81 9.85
C VAL A 115 -9.10 -3.66 8.92
N TYR A 116 -7.89 -3.13 9.05
CA TYR A 116 -7.40 -2.04 8.19
C TYR A 116 -7.38 -2.46 6.71
N PHE A 117 -6.76 -3.59 6.37
CA PHE A 117 -6.72 -4.05 4.99
C PHE A 117 -8.10 -4.46 4.46
N SER A 118 -8.95 -5.05 5.29
CA SER A 118 -10.35 -5.33 4.93
C SER A 118 -11.08 -4.06 4.52
N GLY A 119 -10.88 -2.96 5.27
CA GLY A 119 -11.43 -1.64 4.94
C GLY A 119 -10.87 -1.05 3.65
N LEU A 120 -9.58 -1.22 3.35
CA LEU A 120 -8.99 -0.79 2.09
C LEU A 120 -9.59 -1.56 0.89
N TYR A 121 -9.74 -2.88 1.00
CA TYR A 121 -10.39 -3.67 -0.04
C TYR A 121 -11.85 -3.26 -0.25
N GLU A 122 -12.60 -3.00 0.81
CA GLU A 122 -13.97 -2.48 0.70
C GLU A 122 -13.99 -1.14 -0.04
N LYS A 123 -13.12 -0.20 0.35
CA LYS A 123 -12.97 1.11 -0.28
C LYS A 123 -12.68 1.01 -1.78
N TYR A 124 -11.78 0.11 -2.18
CA TYR A 124 -11.37 0.02 -3.58
C TYR A 124 -12.26 -0.89 -4.42
N LEU A 125 -12.69 -2.04 -3.90
CA LEU A 125 -13.38 -3.05 -4.68
C LEU A 125 -14.90 -2.98 -4.59
N TYR A 126 -15.46 -2.34 -3.56
CA TYR A 126 -16.90 -2.35 -3.32
C TYR A 126 -17.55 -0.95 -3.35
N ASP A 127 -16.86 0.13 -2.93
CA ASP A 127 -17.42 1.48 -2.96
C ASP A 127 -17.93 1.81 -4.38
N PRO A 128 -19.20 2.25 -4.53
CA PRO A 128 -19.80 2.55 -5.84
C PRO A 128 -19.08 3.69 -6.59
N ASN A 129 -18.35 4.55 -5.90
CA ASN A 129 -17.56 5.64 -6.48
C ASN A 129 -16.12 5.23 -6.81
N SER A 130 -15.70 4.00 -6.46
CA SER A 130 -14.35 3.54 -6.76
C SER A 130 -14.17 3.25 -8.25
N PRO A 131 -13.15 3.83 -8.91
CA PRO A 131 -12.82 3.47 -10.29
C PRO A 131 -12.23 2.06 -10.42
N MET A 132 -11.90 1.42 -9.29
CA MET A 132 -11.33 0.08 -9.21
C MET A 132 -12.36 -0.94 -8.73
N ARG A 133 -13.65 -0.58 -8.68
CA ARG A 133 -14.71 -1.48 -8.20
C ARG A 133 -14.71 -2.80 -8.98
N ASP A 134 -14.61 -3.88 -8.26
CA ASP A 134 -14.65 -5.25 -8.76
C ASP A 134 -15.23 -6.18 -7.70
N GLU A 135 -16.54 -6.43 -7.78
CA GLU A 135 -17.23 -7.29 -6.82
C GLU A 135 -16.75 -8.76 -6.91
N SER A 136 -16.26 -9.19 -8.06
CA SER A 136 -15.73 -10.55 -8.24
C SER A 136 -14.45 -10.78 -7.44
N LEU A 137 -13.59 -9.76 -7.34
CA LEU A 137 -12.41 -9.79 -6.45
C LEU A 137 -12.82 -9.61 -4.99
N TYR A 138 -13.84 -8.78 -4.72
CA TYR A 138 -14.30 -8.53 -3.36
C TYR A 138 -14.88 -9.77 -2.67
N ILE A 139 -15.48 -10.69 -3.43
CA ILE A 139 -15.93 -11.99 -2.92
C ILE A 139 -14.81 -12.72 -2.16
N TYR A 140 -13.58 -12.75 -2.70
CA TYR A 140 -12.46 -13.44 -2.07
C TYR A 140 -12.01 -12.78 -0.76
N VAL A 141 -12.19 -11.47 -0.65
CA VAL A 141 -11.95 -10.72 0.59
C VAL A 141 -13.02 -11.07 1.62
N LEU A 142 -14.30 -11.08 1.22
CA LEU A 142 -15.42 -11.42 2.09
C LEU A 142 -15.30 -12.86 2.62
N ASP A 143 -14.90 -13.81 1.77
CA ASP A 143 -14.62 -15.19 2.21
C ASP A 143 -13.54 -15.20 3.30
N ALA A 144 -12.43 -14.49 3.11
CA ALA A 144 -11.36 -14.43 4.10
C ALA A 144 -11.83 -13.77 5.43
N VAL A 145 -12.69 -12.74 5.33
CA VAL A 145 -13.27 -12.06 6.52
C VAL A 145 -14.17 -13.04 7.29
N LEU A 146 -14.99 -13.81 6.61
CA LEU A 146 -15.88 -14.80 7.25
C LEU A 146 -15.11 -15.97 7.88
N GLU A 147 -13.97 -16.35 7.30
CA GLU A 147 -13.08 -17.37 7.84
C GLU A 147 -12.25 -16.88 9.05
N ALA A 148 -12.16 -15.56 9.31
CA ALA A 148 -11.31 -15.01 10.36
C ALA A 148 -11.78 -15.47 11.76
N PRO A 149 -10.91 -16.15 12.55
CA PRO A 149 -11.33 -16.80 13.80
C PRO A 149 -11.53 -15.84 14.96
N PHE A 150 -10.99 -14.63 14.87
CA PHE A 150 -11.07 -13.61 15.93
C PHE A 150 -12.26 -12.65 15.75
N LEU A 151 -12.98 -12.72 14.63
CA LEU A 151 -14.21 -11.96 14.43
C LEU A 151 -15.40 -12.72 15.07
N ASP A 152 -16.18 -12.00 15.85
CA ASP A 152 -17.41 -12.52 16.43
C ASP A 152 -18.53 -12.63 15.38
N GLU A 153 -19.58 -13.37 15.73
CA GLU A 153 -20.72 -13.60 14.83
C GLU A 153 -21.44 -12.30 14.43
N VAL A 154 -21.45 -11.29 15.29
CA VAL A 154 -22.08 -9.99 15.00
C VAL A 154 -21.28 -9.25 13.92
N SER A 155 -19.96 -9.24 14.03
CA SER A 155 -19.05 -8.63 13.05
C SER A 155 -19.12 -9.31 11.68
N LYS A 156 -19.52 -10.59 11.61
CA LYS A 156 -19.68 -11.36 10.37
C LYS A 156 -21.01 -11.15 9.65
N ILE A 157 -22.05 -10.60 10.31
CA ILE A 157 -23.39 -10.43 9.71
C ILE A 157 -23.32 -9.59 8.42
N ARG A 158 -22.69 -8.42 8.47
CA ARG A 158 -22.59 -7.54 7.30
C ARG A 158 -21.76 -8.16 6.18
N PRO A 159 -20.54 -8.69 6.40
CA PRO A 159 -19.78 -9.40 5.38
C PRO A 159 -20.54 -10.56 4.73
N ALA A 160 -21.28 -11.36 5.50
CA ALA A 160 -22.08 -12.46 4.97
C ALA A 160 -23.19 -11.97 4.02
N HIS A 161 -23.88 -10.90 4.41
CA HIS A 161 -24.90 -10.27 3.55
C HIS A 161 -24.32 -9.69 2.28
N LEU A 162 -23.14 -9.03 2.37
CA LEU A 162 -22.46 -8.49 1.20
C LEU A 162 -22.00 -9.59 0.26
N LEU A 163 -21.50 -10.71 0.80
CA LEU A 163 -21.12 -11.88 0.00
C LEU A 163 -22.33 -12.45 -0.76
N GLU A 164 -23.47 -12.59 -0.10
CA GLU A 164 -24.72 -13.05 -0.73
C GLU A 164 -25.12 -12.14 -1.91
N LEU A 165 -25.07 -10.81 -1.70
CA LEU A 165 -25.38 -9.83 -2.75
C LEU A 165 -24.39 -9.91 -3.93
N ALA A 166 -23.08 -9.95 -3.63
CA ALA A 166 -22.05 -10.02 -4.67
C ALA A 166 -22.15 -11.31 -5.50
N LEU A 167 -22.50 -12.44 -4.88
CA LEU A 167 -22.71 -13.70 -5.59
C LEU A 167 -23.94 -13.65 -6.50
N LYS A 168 -25.01 -12.95 -6.12
CA LYS A 168 -26.20 -12.75 -6.96
C LYS A 168 -25.93 -11.84 -8.16
N ASN A 169 -25.00 -10.90 -8.02
CA ASN A 169 -24.66 -9.93 -9.06
C ASN A 169 -23.61 -10.43 -10.06
N ARG A 170 -23.11 -11.64 -9.89
CA ARG A 170 -22.13 -12.22 -10.84
C ARG A 170 -22.75 -12.34 -12.22
N GLU A 171 -22.08 -11.78 -13.21
CA GLU A 171 -22.49 -11.95 -14.61
C GLU A 171 -22.54 -13.43 -14.99
N GLY A 172 -23.67 -13.88 -15.53
CA GLY A 172 -23.87 -15.26 -16.00
C GLY A 172 -24.37 -16.27 -14.97
N GLU A 173 -24.58 -15.86 -13.72
CA GLU A 173 -25.28 -16.71 -12.76
C GLU A 173 -26.80 -16.50 -12.90
N PRO A 174 -27.62 -17.59 -12.90
CA PRO A 174 -29.08 -17.45 -12.92
C PRO A 174 -29.55 -16.79 -11.62
N ALA A 175 -30.42 -15.81 -11.75
CA ALA A 175 -31.07 -15.11 -10.63
C ALA A 175 -31.97 -16.08 -9.83
#